data_314994aa3258640aba5bca03e38b5b9b
#
_entry.id   314994aa3258640aba5bca03e38b5b9b
#
_cell.length_a   1.000
_cell.length_b   1.000
_cell.length_c   1.000
_cell.angle_alpha   90.00
_cell.angle_beta   90.00
_cell.angle_gamma   90.00
#
_symmetry.space_group_name_H-M   'P 1'
#
loop_
_entity.id
_entity.type
_entity.pdbx_description
1 polymer ?
#
loop_
_entity_poly.entity_id
_entity_poly.type
_entity_poly.pdbx_seq_one_letter_code
_entity_poly.pdbx_strand_id
1 'polypeptide(L)'
;MKKLFTLFTMVLMAVSCFATDYKGDLTVTVQPIWGKPDTKKTEGSVVSVNKQDDGKYTITLKDFKYGILNLGDIKLDKVDAKTENGVTTLTADKPGEKISIYTVDIKLNGKESNGKFKADIEISKVTGFKKISATFDGTDPTYTGISNLPVNNDNEKEEIFNLQGQCISKAKPGQVVIVKKGGKAVKVVK
;
A
#
# COMPACT_ATOMS: atom_id res chain seq x y z
N MET A 1 -51.52 -5.25 -23.42
CA MET A 1 -50.80 -5.07 -22.13
C MET A 1 -49.32 -5.34 -22.40
N LYS A 2 -48.57 -4.26 -22.61
CA LYS A 2 -47.12 -4.34 -22.89
C LYS A 2 -46.38 -4.42 -21.56
N LYS A 3 -45.79 -5.59 -21.27
CA LYS A 3 -44.93 -5.76 -20.09
C LYS A 3 -43.60 -5.11 -20.40
N LEU A 4 -43.38 -3.96 -19.81
CA LEU A 4 -42.09 -3.25 -19.82
C LEU A 4 -41.14 -4.00 -18.90
N PHE A 5 -40.29 -4.81 -19.49
CA PHE A 5 -39.17 -5.47 -18.78
C PHE A 5 -38.11 -4.41 -18.60
N THR A 6 -38.14 -3.75 -17.44
CA THR A 6 -37.05 -2.87 -17.01
C THR A 6 -35.90 -3.77 -16.61
N LEU A 7 -34.96 -3.96 -17.53
CA LEU A 7 -33.68 -4.61 -17.27
C LEU A 7 -32.89 -3.65 -16.38
N PHE A 8 -33.03 -3.81 -15.07
CA PHE A 8 -32.19 -3.15 -14.09
C PHE A 8 -30.82 -3.83 -14.15
N THR A 9 -29.99 -3.31 -15.03
CA THR A 9 -28.56 -3.69 -15.09
C THR A 9 -27.93 -3.17 -13.80
N MET A 10 -27.92 -4.02 -12.79
CA MET A 10 -27.16 -3.82 -11.58
C MET A 10 -25.68 -3.94 -12.01
N VAL A 11 -25.07 -2.81 -12.33
CA VAL A 11 -23.63 -2.71 -12.43
C VAL A 11 -23.11 -2.98 -11.03
N LEU A 12 -22.80 -4.23 -10.75
CA LEU A 12 -21.93 -4.59 -9.65
C LEU A 12 -20.60 -3.92 -9.95
N MET A 13 -20.42 -2.70 -9.44
CA MET A 13 -19.07 -2.18 -9.22
C MET A 13 -18.43 -3.14 -8.22
N ALA A 14 -17.69 -4.10 -8.73
CA ALA A 14 -16.74 -4.84 -7.92
C ALA A 14 -15.74 -3.79 -7.43
N VAL A 15 -15.98 -3.28 -6.23
CA VAL A 15 -14.98 -2.50 -5.50
C VAL A 15 -13.88 -3.50 -5.23
N SER A 16 -12.88 -3.49 -6.10
CA SER A 16 -11.69 -4.28 -5.91
C SER A 16 -10.97 -3.68 -4.70
N CYS A 17 -11.18 -4.28 -3.53
CA CYS A 17 -10.33 -4.07 -2.37
C CYS A 17 -8.92 -4.52 -2.77
N PHE A 18 -8.09 -3.58 -3.22
CA PHE A 18 -6.71 -3.87 -3.56
C PHE A 18 -5.92 -4.02 -2.26
N ALA A 19 -5.72 -5.25 -1.84
CA ALA A 19 -4.72 -5.55 -0.83
C ALA A 19 -3.36 -5.60 -1.52
N THR A 20 -2.42 -4.80 -1.04
CA THR A 20 -1.02 -4.89 -1.46
C THR A 20 -0.25 -5.67 -0.40
N ASP A 21 0.39 -6.76 -0.81
CA ASP A 21 1.27 -7.55 0.05
C ASP A 21 2.71 -7.05 -0.08
N TYR A 22 3.23 -6.49 1.00
CA TYR A 22 4.64 -6.09 1.10
C TYR A 22 5.45 -7.21 1.71
N LYS A 23 6.56 -7.59 1.06
CA LYS A 23 7.50 -8.58 1.58
C LYS A 23 8.78 -7.90 2.01
N GLY A 24 9.23 -8.19 3.24
CA GLY A 24 10.40 -7.50 3.77
C GLY A 24 10.88 -8.02 5.12
N ASP A 25 11.66 -7.20 5.78
CA ASP A 25 12.27 -7.49 7.06
C ASP A 25 11.40 -6.96 8.20
N LEU A 26 11.12 -7.83 9.15
CA LEU A 26 10.45 -7.50 10.40
C LEU A 26 11.45 -7.61 11.55
N THR A 27 11.70 -6.51 12.23
CA THR A 27 12.53 -6.49 13.44
C THR A 27 11.64 -6.26 14.65
N VAL A 28 11.65 -7.19 15.58
CA VAL A 28 10.85 -7.12 16.82
C VAL A 28 11.79 -7.01 18.01
N THR A 29 11.57 -6.01 18.84
CA THR A 29 12.27 -5.82 20.13
C THR A 29 11.27 -5.97 21.25
N VAL A 30 11.51 -6.93 22.11
CA VAL A 30 10.69 -7.19 23.30
C VAL A 30 11.43 -6.70 24.53
N GLN A 31 10.82 -5.81 25.29
CA GLN A 31 11.35 -5.32 26.55
C GLN A 31 10.58 -5.94 27.71
N PRO A 32 11.16 -6.93 28.40
CA PRO A 32 10.51 -7.52 29.57
C PRO A 32 10.48 -6.52 30.75
N ILE A 33 9.62 -6.78 31.73
CA ILE A 33 9.58 -5.99 32.98
C ILE A 33 10.92 -6.12 33.72
N TRP A 34 11.51 -7.30 33.71
CA TRP A 34 12.78 -7.63 34.29
C TRP A 34 13.72 -8.23 33.25
N GLY A 35 14.97 -7.74 33.18
CA GLY A 35 15.95 -8.23 32.21
C GLY A 35 16.29 -7.25 31.10
N LYS A 36 17.09 -7.71 30.16
CA LYS A 36 17.52 -6.93 28.99
C LYS A 36 16.52 -7.06 27.85
N PRO A 37 16.38 -6.04 27.01
CA PRO A 37 15.62 -6.17 25.76
C PRO A 37 16.19 -7.28 24.89
N ASP A 38 15.30 -8.02 24.23
CA ASP A 38 15.65 -9.02 23.23
C ASP A 38 15.15 -8.55 21.87
N THR A 39 16.01 -8.62 20.86
CA THR A 39 15.69 -8.17 19.49
C THR A 39 15.90 -9.30 18.51
N LYS A 40 14.88 -9.57 17.72
CA LYS A 40 14.90 -10.59 16.66
C LYS A 40 14.49 -10.00 15.34
N LYS A 41 15.26 -10.29 14.29
CA LYS A 41 14.95 -9.99 12.90
C LYS A 41 14.41 -11.23 12.20
N THR A 42 13.32 -11.08 11.45
CA THR A 42 12.74 -12.11 10.59
C THR A 42 12.67 -11.57 9.17
N GLU A 43 13.35 -12.22 8.27
CA GLU A 43 13.36 -11.87 6.85
C GLU A 43 12.16 -12.50 6.12
N GLY A 44 11.72 -11.85 5.05
CA GLY A 44 10.64 -12.35 4.21
C GLY A 44 9.25 -12.32 4.86
N SER A 45 9.09 -11.57 5.95
CA SER A 45 7.78 -11.33 6.55
C SER A 45 6.85 -10.65 5.56
N VAL A 46 5.54 -10.96 5.66
CA VAL A 46 4.53 -10.38 4.76
C VAL A 46 3.59 -9.49 5.57
N VAL A 47 3.45 -8.25 5.12
CA VAL A 47 2.45 -7.30 5.62
C VAL A 47 1.49 -6.95 4.50
N SER A 48 0.21 -7.24 4.69
CA SER A 48 -0.86 -6.86 3.76
C SER A 48 -1.42 -5.50 4.17
N VAL A 49 -1.50 -4.59 3.23
CA VAL A 49 -2.12 -3.27 3.39
C VAL A 49 -3.33 -3.20 2.47
N ASN A 50 -4.52 -3.11 3.04
CA ASN A 50 -5.77 -3.14 2.31
C ASN A 50 -6.58 -1.87 2.54
N LYS A 51 -6.87 -1.11 1.48
CA LYS A 51 -7.73 0.06 1.52
C LYS A 51 -9.18 -0.38 1.55
N GLN A 52 -9.96 0.16 2.49
CA GLN A 52 -11.39 -0.09 2.65
C GLN A 52 -12.23 0.98 1.92
N ASP A 53 -13.51 0.68 1.71
CA ASP A 53 -14.44 1.58 1.01
C ASP A 53 -14.69 2.90 1.76
N ASP A 54 -14.53 2.88 3.08
CA ASP A 54 -14.65 4.07 3.94
C ASP A 54 -13.40 4.97 3.94
N GLY A 55 -12.39 4.63 3.12
CA GLY A 55 -11.13 5.33 3.03
C GLY A 55 -10.13 5.00 4.14
N LYS A 56 -10.51 4.15 5.09
CA LYS A 56 -9.60 3.59 6.09
C LYS A 56 -8.81 2.44 5.51
N TYR A 57 -7.83 1.97 6.27
CA TYR A 57 -7.01 0.84 5.88
C TYR A 57 -7.08 -0.28 6.92
N THR A 58 -6.90 -1.49 6.45
CA THR A 58 -6.63 -2.66 7.28
C THR A 58 -5.20 -3.10 7.03
N ILE A 59 -4.42 -3.26 8.09
CA ILE A 59 -3.04 -3.76 8.02
C ILE A 59 -3.00 -5.12 8.71
N THR A 60 -2.47 -6.13 8.01
CA THR A 60 -2.34 -7.49 8.53
C THR A 60 -0.89 -7.93 8.45
N LEU A 61 -0.28 -8.21 9.60
CA LEU A 61 1.00 -8.91 9.69
C LEU A 61 0.72 -10.40 9.73
N LYS A 62 1.13 -11.13 8.70
CA LYS A 62 0.87 -12.56 8.54
C LYS A 62 1.87 -13.41 9.34
N ASP A 63 1.38 -14.52 9.89
CA ASP A 63 2.19 -15.56 10.56
C ASP A 63 3.17 -15.04 11.62
N PHE A 64 2.75 -14.10 12.45
CA PHE A 64 3.62 -13.53 13.47
C PHE A 64 4.03 -14.57 14.52
N LYS A 65 5.34 -14.76 14.65
CA LYS A 65 5.95 -15.68 15.62
C LYS A 65 7.13 -15.01 16.32
N TYR A 66 7.19 -15.13 17.63
CA TYR A 66 8.31 -14.65 18.41
C TYR A 66 8.70 -15.71 19.46
N GLY A 67 9.84 -16.38 19.27
CA GLY A 67 10.23 -17.52 20.11
C GLY A 67 9.19 -18.64 20.08
N ILE A 68 8.67 -18.99 21.24
CA ILE A 68 7.59 -19.96 21.40
C ILE A 68 6.19 -19.36 21.23
N LEU A 69 6.12 -18.01 21.16
CA LEU A 69 4.87 -17.29 20.99
C LEU A 69 4.45 -17.32 19.52
N ASN A 70 3.32 -17.94 19.24
CA ASN A 70 2.69 -17.94 17.92
C ASN A 70 1.36 -17.19 18.04
N LEU A 71 1.28 -15.97 17.49
CA LEU A 71 0.07 -15.15 17.50
C LEU A 71 -0.74 -15.27 16.20
N GLY A 72 -0.18 -15.96 15.19
CA GLY A 72 -0.80 -16.04 13.87
C GLY A 72 -0.86 -14.67 13.20
N ASP A 73 -1.97 -14.37 12.54
CA ASP A 73 -2.17 -13.11 11.87
C ASP A 73 -2.58 -12.02 12.85
N ILE A 74 -1.84 -10.90 12.85
CA ILE A 74 -2.18 -9.70 13.63
C ILE A 74 -2.83 -8.70 12.70
N LYS A 75 -4.11 -8.40 12.93
CA LYS A 75 -4.92 -7.53 12.08
C LYS A 75 -5.24 -6.23 12.81
N LEU A 76 -4.96 -5.10 12.16
CA LEU A 76 -5.35 -3.76 12.59
C LEU A 76 -6.35 -3.19 11.60
N ASP A 77 -7.59 -3.06 12.03
CA ASP A 77 -8.67 -2.46 11.24
C ASP A 77 -8.78 -0.95 11.50
N LYS A 78 -9.41 -0.24 10.56
CA LYS A 78 -9.72 1.20 10.65
C LYS A 78 -8.47 2.06 10.93
N VAL A 79 -7.38 1.79 10.23
CA VAL A 79 -6.17 2.59 10.23
C VAL A 79 -6.43 3.87 9.44
N ASP A 80 -6.07 5.03 10.00
CA ASP A 80 -6.18 6.32 9.33
C ASP A 80 -5.11 6.47 8.26
N ALA A 81 -5.47 7.14 7.16
CA ALA A 81 -4.56 7.38 6.06
C ALA A 81 -4.60 8.84 5.60
N LYS A 82 -3.43 9.40 5.33
CA LYS A 82 -3.25 10.72 4.71
C LYS A 82 -2.24 10.62 3.59
N THR A 83 -2.64 11.00 2.38
CA THR A 83 -1.74 10.98 1.21
C THR A 83 -1.36 12.41 0.83
N GLU A 84 -0.06 12.68 0.80
CA GLU A 84 0.53 13.95 0.39
C GLU A 84 1.76 13.67 -0.47
N ASN A 85 1.88 14.35 -1.59
CA ASN A 85 3.03 14.26 -2.52
C ASN A 85 3.40 12.80 -2.90
N GLY A 86 2.41 11.92 -3.08
CA GLY A 86 2.63 10.53 -3.43
C GLY A 86 3.11 9.63 -2.28
N VAL A 87 3.12 10.15 -1.05
CA VAL A 87 3.39 9.38 0.16
C VAL A 87 2.09 9.22 0.95
N THR A 88 1.69 7.99 1.22
CA THR A 88 0.56 7.68 2.12
C THR A 88 1.09 7.39 3.52
N THR A 89 0.73 8.23 4.47
CA THR A 89 1.02 8.01 5.89
C THR A 89 -0.18 7.28 6.52
N LEU A 90 0.09 6.16 7.18
CA LEU A 90 -0.88 5.30 7.84
C LEU A 90 -0.66 5.39 9.37
N THR A 91 -1.71 5.74 10.10
CA THR A 91 -1.61 5.90 11.57
C THR A 91 -2.75 5.19 12.28
N ALA A 92 -2.44 4.56 13.40
CA ALA A 92 -3.44 4.00 14.30
C ALA A 92 -3.02 4.18 15.76
N ASP A 93 -3.98 4.47 16.60
CA ASP A 93 -3.87 4.41 18.06
C ASP A 93 -5.08 3.59 18.55
N LYS A 94 -4.83 2.35 18.94
CA LYS A 94 -5.83 1.34 19.27
C LYS A 94 -5.66 0.86 20.70
N PRO A 95 -6.28 1.54 21.66
CA PRO A 95 -6.29 1.07 23.04
C PRO A 95 -7.23 -0.12 23.21
N GLY A 96 -6.81 -1.12 23.96
CA GLY A 96 -7.63 -2.26 24.33
C GLY A 96 -7.91 -3.25 23.22
N GLU A 97 -7.05 -3.32 22.20
CA GLU A 97 -7.18 -4.31 21.13
C GLU A 97 -6.94 -5.73 21.64
N LYS A 98 -7.71 -6.69 21.11
CA LYS A 98 -7.56 -8.10 21.43
C LYS A 98 -6.72 -8.80 20.38
N ILE A 99 -5.55 -9.29 20.79
CA ILE A 99 -4.71 -10.15 19.97
C ILE A 99 -4.61 -11.51 20.68
N SER A 100 -5.22 -12.53 20.09
CA SER A 100 -5.34 -13.85 20.71
C SER A 100 -5.99 -13.76 22.10
N ILE A 101 -5.27 -14.08 23.16
CA ILE A 101 -5.73 -14.02 24.56
C ILE A 101 -5.35 -12.72 25.27
N TYR A 102 -4.61 -11.83 24.62
CA TYR A 102 -4.09 -10.61 25.21
C TYR A 102 -4.95 -9.40 24.85
N THR A 103 -5.13 -8.49 25.80
CA THR A 103 -5.69 -7.16 25.59
C THR A 103 -4.53 -6.17 25.66
N VAL A 104 -4.28 -5.45 24.58
CA VAL A 104 -3.09 -4.62 24.41
C VAL A 104 -3.46 -3.25 23.83
N ASP A 105 -2.58 -2.28 24.01
CA ASP A 105 -2.68 -1.01 23.28
C ASP A 105 -1.67 -1.03 22.13
N ILE A 106 -2.11 -0.65 20.92
CA ILE A 106 -1.27 -0.68 19.72
C ILE A 106 -1.21 0.72 19.13
N LYS A 107 0.01 1.19 18.86
CA LYS A 107 0.27 2.37 18.05
C LYS A 107 0.99 1.95 16.77
N LEU A 108 0.56 2.50 15.65
CA LEU A 108 1.16 2.26 14.34
C LEU A 108 1.45 3.60 13.67
N ASN A 109 2.64 3.70 13.09
CA ASN A 109 3.01 4.75 12.16
C ASN A 109 3.65 4.10 10.94
N GLY A 110 2.95 4.15 9.80
CA GLY A 110 3.39 3.54 8.54
C GLY A 110 3.53 4.61 7.45
N LYS A 111 4.41 4.34 6.49
CA LYS A 111 4.57 5.14 5.28
C LYS A 111 4.66 4.24 4.07
N GLU A 112 3.82 4.52 3.11
CA GLU A 112 3.78 3.86 1.81
C GLU A 112 4.17 4.84 0.71
N SER A 113 5.12 4.48 -0.12
CA SER A 113 5.50 5.25 -1.31
C SER A 113 6.27 4.40 -2.29
N ASN A 114 6.01 4.57 -3.59
CA ASN A 114 6.78 3.93 -4.67
C ASN A 114 6.96 2.41 -4.46
N GLY A 115 5.89 1.69 -4.10
CA GLY A 115 5.93 0.25 -3.86
C GLY A 115 6.74 -0.17 -2.64
N LYS A 116 7.04 0.76 -1.72
CA LYS A 116 7.70 0.48 -0.44
C LYS A 116 6.76 0.79 0.70
N PHE A 117 6.79 -0.06 1.71
CA PHE A 117 6.07 0.15 2.95
C PHE A 117 7.01 0.01 4.14
N LYS A 118 7.06 1.05 4.97
CA LYS A 118 7.77 1.03 6.25
C LYS A 118 6.78 1.30 7.36
N ALA A 119 6.88 0.56 8.45
CA ALA A 119 6.00 0.76 9.60
C ALA A 119 6.75 0.57 10.91
N ASP A 120 6.42 1.44 11.87
CA ASP A 120 6.79 1.33 13.28
C ASP A 120 5.53 0.99 14.07
N ILE A 121 5.58 -0.08 14.83
CA ILE A 121 4.48 -0.57 15.65
C ILE A 121 4.95 -0.65 17.08
N GLU A 122 4.17 -0.09 17.99
CA GLU A 122 4.39 -0.17 19.41
C GLU A 122 3.22 -0.87 20.07
N ILE A 123 3.50 -1.91 20.87
CA ILE A 123 2.50 -2.65 21.62
C ILE A 123 2.82 -2.53 23.10
N SER A 124 1.85 -2.06 23.88
CA SER A 124 1.98 -1.90 25.32
C SER A 124 0.86 -2.62 26.07
N LYS A 125 0.94 -2.65 27.40
CA LYS A 125 0.03 -3.40 28.29
C LYS A 125 0.04 -4.93 28.05
N VAL A 126 1.13 -5.46 27.51
CA VAL A 126 1.32 -6.91 27.41
C VAL A 126 1.79 -7.45 28.74
N THR A 127 1.08 -8.46 29.29
CA THR A 127 1.46 -9.08 30.55
C THR A 127 2.89 -9.62 30.51
N GLY A 128 3.73 -9.23 31.48
CA GLY A 128 5.13 -9.66 31.55
C GLY A 128 6.13 -8.79 30.77
N PHE A 129 5.63 -7.80 30.00
CA PHE A 129 6.48 -6.94 29.18
C PHE A 129 6.18 -5.45 29.43
N LYS A 130 7.21 -4.62 29.39
CA LYS A 130 7.04 -3.17 29.41
C LYS A 130 6.52 -2.66 28.09
N LYS A 131 7.09 -3.22 26.98
CA LYS A 131 6.83 -2.77 25.63
C LYS A 131 7.33 -3.81 24.63
N ILE A 132 6.60 -3.93 23.53
CA ILE A 132 7.06 -4.61 22.34
C ILE A 132 7.09 -3.57 21.22
N SER A 133 8.21 -3.44 20.53
CA SER A 133 8.36 -2.58 19.35
C SER A 133 8.65 -3.44 18.15
N ALA A 134 7.98 -3.18 17.04
CA ALA A 134 8.23 -3.85 15.79
C ALA A 134 8.45 -2.81 14.69
N THR A 135 9.47 -3.01 13.86
CA THR A 135 9.72 -2.22 12.66
C THR A 135 9.66 -3.13 11.45
N PHE A 136 8.97 -2.69 10.41
CA PHE A 136 8.87 -3.40 9.14
C PHE A 136 9.42 -2.52 8.01
N ASP A 137 10.21 -3.11 7.12
CA ASP A 137 10.69 -2.48 5.89
C ASP A 137 10.52 -3.47 4.74
N GLY A 138 9.56 -3.23 3.87
CA GLY A 138 9.20 -4.14 2.80
C GLY A 138 8.89 -3.45 1.48
N THR A 139 8.86 -4.26 0.44
CA THR A 139 8.54 -3.86 -0.92
C THR A 139 7.40 -4.69 -1.49
N ASP A 140 6.58 -4.07 -2.31
CA ASP A 140 5.60 -4.77 -3.13
C ASP A 140 6.34 -5.49 -4.27
N PRO A 141 6.32 -6.84 -4.32
CA PRO A 141 7.01 -7.60 -5.36
C PRO A 141 6.41 -7.40 -6.74
N THR A 142 5.20 -6.84 -6.84
CA THR A 142 4.51 -6.58 -8.11
C THR A 142 4.72 -5.15 -8.62
N TYR A 143 5.34 -4.29 -7.80
CA TYR A 143 5.56 -2.89 -8.15
C TYR A 143 6.61 -2.74 -9.26
N THR A 144 6.17 -2.30 -10.42
CA THR A 144 7.04 -2.15 -11.61
C THR A 144 7.75 -0.80 -11.71
N GLY A 145 7.52 0.11 -10.77
CA GLY A 145 8.11 1.45 -10.77
C GLY A 145 7.53 2.42 -11.80
N ILE A 146 6.57 1.99 -12.61
CA ILE A 146 5.98 2.80 -13.70
C ILE A 146 4.77 3.64 -13.22
N SER A 147 4.34 3.51 -11.97
CA SER A 147 3.27 4.32 -11.41
C SER A 147 3.77 5.73 -11.11
N ASN A 148 3.28 6.69 -11.90
CA ASN A 148 3.43 8.13 -11.73
C ASN A 148 4.82 8.71 -12.03
N LEU A 149 5.17 8.74 -13.29
CA LEU A 149 5.94 9.90 -13.76
C LEU A 149 5.14 11.14 -13.34
N PRO A 150 5.76 12.09 -12.57
CA PRO A 150 5.08 13.35 -12.30
C PRO A 150 4.68 13.93 -13.65
N VAL A 151 3.39 14.11 -13.84
CA VAL A 151 2.90 14.92 -14.95
C VAL A 151 3.31 16.33 -14.58
N ASN A 152 4.51 16.73 -15.02
CA ASN A 152 4.89 18.13 -15.01
C ASN A 152 3.90 18.84 -15.94
N ASN A 153 2.95 19.53 -15.34
CA ASN A 153 1.98 20.40 -16.03
C ASN A 153 2.65 21.63 -16.66
N ASP A 154 3.98 21.69 -16.70
CA ASP A 154 4.71 22.79 -17.27
C ASP A 154 5.07 22.47 -18.73
N ASN A 155 4.31 23.14 -19.58
CA ASN A 155 4.42 23.26 -21.03
C ASN A 155 3.66 22.21 -21.85
N GLU A 156 2.58 22.69 -22.44
CA GLU A 156 1.74 22.09 -23.49
C GLU A 156 2.51 21.78 -24.80
N LYS A 157 3.78 21.46 -24.74
CA LYS A 157 4.56 21.16 -25.93
C LYS A 157 4.19 19.77 -26.43
N GLU A 158 3.58 19.73 -27.61
CA GLU A 158 3.26 18.50 -28.31
C GLU A 158 4.55 17.89 -28.84
N GLU A 159 4.90 16.67 -28.42
CA GLU A 159 6.00 15.91 -28.94
C GLU A 159 5.47 14.78 -29.83
N ILE A 160 6.03 14.63 -31.03
CA ILE A 160 5.60 13.66 -32.01
C ILE A 160 6.70 12.61 -32.16
N PHE A 161 6.35 11.33 -32.04
CA PHE A 161 7.25 10.22 -32.18
C PHE A 161 6.80 9.30 -33.33
N ASN A 162 7.74 8.76 -34.08
CA ASN A 162 7.47 7.69 -35.02
C ASN A 162 7.23 6.35 -34.26
N LEU A 163 6.85 5.29 -34.97
CA LEU A 163 6.61 3.98 -34.37
C LEU A 163 7.88 3.31 -33.81
N GLN A 164 9.07 3.80 -34.17
CA GLN A 164 10.36 3.38 -33.63
C GLN A 164 10.73 4.13 -32.33
N GLY A 165 9.87 5.06 -31.86
CA GLY A 165 10.14 5.85 -30.65
C GLY A 165 11.05 7.06 -30.87
N GLN A 166 11.43 7.39 -32.10
CA GLN A 166 12.23 8.56 -32.41
C GLN A 166 11.35 9.81 -32.47
N CYS A 167 11.79 10.90 -31.81
CA CYS A 167 11.13 12.18 -31.89
C CYS A 167 11.28 12.79 -33.29
N ILE A 168 10.17 13.20 -33.88
CA ILE A 168 10.12 13.82 -35.21
C ILE A 168 9.48 15.22 -35.16
N SER A 169 10.00 16.14 -35.90
CA SER A 169 9.51 17.52 -35.90
C SER A 169 8.14 17.67 -36.62
N LYS A 170 7.84 16.79 -37.57
CA LYS A 170 6.59 16.82 -38.35
C LYS A 170 6.26 15.43 -38.89
N ALA A 171 4.98 15.06 -38.80
CA ALA A 171 4.46 13.84 -39.42
C ALA A 171 4.10 14.08 -40.88
N LYS A 172 4.27 13.08 -41.74
CA LYS A 172 3.80 13.09 -43.14
C LYS A 172 2.31 12.78 -43.20
N PRO A 173 1.57 13.26 -44.21
CA PRO A 173 0.19 12.87 -44.42
C PRO A 173 0.04 11.35 -44.51
N GLY A 174 -0.92 10.77 -43.77
CA GLY A 174 -1.16 9.33 -43.69
C GLY A 174 -0.18 8.57 -42.76
N GLN A 175 0.80 9.23 -42.15
CA GLN A 175 1.75 8.58 -41.24
C GLN A 175 1.13 8.33 -39.88
N VAL A 176 1.29 7.11 -39.37
CA VAL A 176 0.94 6.76 -37.97
C VAL A 176 2.05 7.23 -37.05
N VAL A 177 1.69 8.05 -36.07
CA VAL A 177 2.61 8.63 -35.09
C VAL A 177 2.03 8.50 -33.67
N ILE A 178 2.91 8.63 -32.68
CA ILE A 178 2.52 8.77 -31.27
C ILE A 178 2.70 10.23 -30.90
N VAL A 179 1.61 10.86 -30.52
CA VAL A 179 1.59 12.25 -30.03
C VAL A 179 1.55 12.23 -28.50
N LYS A 180 2.53 12.86 -27.88
CA LYS A 180 2.61 13.03 -26.42
C LYS A 180 2.32 14.48 -26.09
N LYS A 181 1.27 14.72 -25.30
CA LYS A 181 0.86 16.03 -24.82
C LYS A 181 0.36 15.93 -23.38
N GLY A 182 0.84 16.78 -22.46
CA GLY A 182 0.39 16.79 -21.07
C GLY A 182 0.55 15.44 -20.37
N GLY A 183 1.64 14.70 -20.63
CA GLY A 183 1.88 13.38 -20.03
C GLY A 183 1.05 12.23 -20.64
N LYS A 184 0.14 12.50 -21.57
CA LYS A 184 -0.65 11.48 -22.29
C LYS A 184 -0.02 11.21 -23.64
N ALA A 185 0.07 9.94 -24.02
CA ALA A 185 0.51 9.52 -25.35
C ALA A 185 -0.67 8.89 -26.12
N VAL A 186 -0.92 9.36 -27.32
CA VAL A 186 -2.02 8.88 -28.18
C VAL A 186 -1.46 8.51 -29.56
N LYS A 187 -1.88 7.37 -30.09
CA LYS A 187 -1.58 6.97 -31.47
C LYS A 187 -2.52 7.68 -32.41
N VAL A 188 -1.98 8.42 -33.37
CA VAL A 188 -2.74 9.24 -34.32
C VAL A 188 -2.27 8.97 -35.76
N VAL A 189 -3.18 9.06 -36.73
CA VAL A 189 -2.84 9.13 -38.15
C VAL A 189 -2.91 10.60 -38.55
N LYS A 190 -1.84 11.17 -39.04
CA LYS A 190 -1.75 12.59 -39.45
C LYS A 190 -2.06 12.76 -40.93
#